data_d4efd967e5f361bb9ad996b8e9a528ac
#
_entry.id   d4efd967e5f361bb9ad996b8e9a528ac
#
_cell.length_a   1.000
_cell.length_b   1.000
_cell.length_c   1.000
_cell.angle_alpha   90.00
_cell.angle_beta   90.00
_cell.angle_gamma   90.00
#
_symmetry.space_group_name_H-M   'P 1'
#
loop_
_entity.id
_entity.type
_entity.pdbx_description
1 polymer ?
#
loop_
_entity_poly.entity_id
_entity_poly.type
_entity_poly.pdbx_seq_one_letter_code
_entity_poly.pdbx_strand_id
1 'polypeptide(L)'
;PQVDLAEIGSVLEVSPENMTAYGFVADGRLYAGECATRYGPDPYCDVTPLPSFSVAKSVVGGIGLMRLERLYPGARQAIIADYVPQCAAALWGDVTFEQALDMATGNYVSDVYDLDESSPLGWDLLTAETHAQKVEIACTVHPRQAEPGTRWVYHTTDTYLLGVAMQAY
;
A
#
# COMPACT_ATOMS: atom_id res chain seq x y z
N PRO A 1 -29.74 -14.06 -2.24
CA PRO A 1 -30.18 -12.69 -2.04
C PRO A 1 -30.10 -11.92 -3.34
N GLN A 2 -31.08 -11.10 -3.60
CA GLN A 2 -31.07 -10.21 -4.75
C GLN A 2 -30.34 -8.95 -4.29
N VAL A 3 -29.19 -8.65 -4.92
CA VAL A 3 -28.44 -7.44 -4.64
C VAL A 3 -29.05 -6.30 -5.46
N ASP A 4 -29.45 -5.22 -4.81
CA ASP A 4 -29.86 -4.00 -5.49
C ASP A 4 -28.59 -3.27 -5.97
N LEU A 5 -28.35 -3.31 -7.27
CA LEU A 5 -27.18 -2.66 -7.88
C LEU A 5 -27.21 -1.13 -7.74
N ALA A 6 -28.37 -0.53 -7.51
CA ALA A 6 -28.49 0.92 -7.31
C ALA A 6 -27.90 1.37 -5.97
N GLU A 7 -27.78 0.46 -4.97
CA GLU A 7 -27.16 0.75 -3.68
C GLU A 7 -25.63 0.69 -3.72
N ILE A 8 -25.03 0.13 -4.76
CA ILE A 8 -23.58 -0.08 -4.87
C ILE A 8 -22.85 1.13 -5.44
N GLY A 9 -23.60 2.10 -5.97
CA GLY A 9 -23.05 3.24 -6.69
C GLY A 9 -22.86 2.97 -8.19
N SER A 10 -22.35 3.97 -8.88
CA SER A 10 -22.18 3.93 -10.34
C SER A 10 -20.74 3.57 -10.71
N VAL A 11 -20.57 2.56 -11.55
CA VAL A 11 -19.26 2.26 -12.19
C VAL A 11 -18.81 3.39 -13.13
N LEU A 12 -19.71 4.33 -13.47
CA LEU A 12 -19.42 5.47 -14.35
C LEU A 12 -18.61 6.58 -13.67
N GLU A 13 -18.34 6.48 -12.35
CA GLU A 13 -17.41 7.37 -11.65
C GLU A 13 -15.96 7.16 -12.11
N VAL A 14 -15.64 5.98 -12.62
CA VAL A 14 -14.36 5.68 -13.28
C VAL A 14 -14.63 5.56 -14.78
N SER A 15 -13.83 6.25 -15.60
CA SER A 15 -13.95 6.15 -17.06
C SER A 15 -13.84 4.69 -17.50
N PRO A 16 -14.81 4.14 -18.27
CA PRO A 16 -14.80 2.75 -18.71
C PRO A 16 -13.53 2.35 -19.47
N GLU A 17 -12.88 3.28 -20.15
CA GLU A 17 -11.61 3.05 -20.86
C GLU A 17 -10.42 2.75 -19.93
N ASN A 18 -10.53 3.12 -18.65
CA ASN A 18 -9.53 2.87 -17.62
C ASN A 18 -9.87 1.64 -16.76
N MET A 19 -10.94 0.93 -17.09
CA MET A 19 -11.46 -0.16 -16.28
C MET A 19 -11.32 -1.50 -17.03
N THR A 20 -10.42 -2.36 -16.56
CA THR A 20 -10.26 -3.71 -17.14
C THR A 20 -11.30 -4.67 -16.59
N ALA A 21 -11.47 -4.70 -15.28
CA ALA A 21 -12.42 -5.56 -14.59
C ALA A 21 -12.96 -4.86 -13.36
N TYR A 22 -14.18 -5.18 -12.99
CA TYR A 22 -14.78 -4.71 -11.74
C TYR A 22 -15.67 -5.80 -11.15
N GLY A 23 -15.91 -5.72 -9.85
CA GLY A 23 -16.75 -6.67 -9.17
C GLY A 23 -16.86 -6.35 -7.69
N PHE A 24 -17.70 -7.12 -7.01
CA PHE A 24 -17.87 -7.02 -5.57
C PHE A 24 -18.17 -8.40 -4.97
N VAL A 25 -18.00 -8.52 -3.69
CA VAL A 25 -18.32 -9.73 -2.93
C VAL A 25 -19.47 -9.41 -1.99
N ALA A 26 -20.55 -10.20 -2.08
CA ALA A 26 -21.69 -10.14 -1.16
C ALA A 26 -22.07 -11.55 -0.72
N ASP A 27 -22.30 -11.76 0.57
CA ASP A 27 -22.65 -13.05 1.15
C ASP A 27 -21.74 -14.22 0.72
N GLY A 28 -20.43 -13.95 0.61
CA GLY A 28 -19.42 -14.92 0.20
C GLY A 28 -19.46 -15.31 -1.28
N ARG A 29 -20.21 -14.58 -2.12
CA ARG A 29 -20.25 -14.75 -3.58
C ARG A 29 -19.58 -13.58 -4.28
N LEU A 30 -18.77 -13.91 -5.28
CA LEU A 30 -18.18 -12.91 -6.18
C LEU A 30 -19.17 -12.61 -7.31
N TYR A 31 -19.44 -11.34 -7.52
CA TYR A 31 -20.17 -10.79 -8.65
C TYR A 31 -19.16 -9.98 -9.47
N ALA A 32 -18.73 -10.50 -10.60
CA ALA A 32 -17.76 -9.87 -11.47
C ALA A 32 -18.38 -9.51 -12.81
N GLY A 33 -17.99 -8.35 -13.33
CA GLY A 33 -18.27 -7.96 -14.71
C GLY A 33 -17.34 -8.68 -15.69
N GLU A 34 -17.55 -8.45 -16.98
CA GLU A 34 -16.63 -8.91 -18.03
C GLU A 34 -15.32 -8.10 -17.98
N CYS A 35 -14.19 -8.73 -18.29
CA CYS A 35 -12.93 -8.04 -18.49
C CYS A 35 -12.94 -7.34 -19.86
N ALA A 36 -12.66 -6.04 -19.85
CA ALA A 36 -12.56 -5.25 -21.07
C ALA A 36 -11.09 -4.99 -21.44
N THR A 37 -10.80 -5.06 -22.72
CA THR A 37 -9.53 -4.63 -23.31
C THR A 37 -9.81 -3.58 -24.38
N ARG A 38 -8.77 -2.88 -24.85
CA ARG A 38 -8.89 -1.96 -26.00
C ARG A 38 -9.37 -2.64 -27.30
N TYR A 39 -9.35 -3.96 -27.35
CA TYR A 39 -9.74 -4.77 -28.50
C TYR A 39 -11.10 -5.48 -28.31
N GLY A 40 -11.80 -5.21 -27.20
CA GLY A 40 -13.07 -5.83 -26.84
C GLY A 40 -12.95 -6.72 -25.59
N PRO A 41 -13.97 -7.54 -25.29
CA PRO A 41 -13.96 -8.45 -24.17
C PRO A 41 -12.78 -9.44 -24.21
N ASP A 42 -12.14 -9.67 -23.06
CA ASP A 42 -11.07 -10.64 -22.93
C ASP A 42 -11.66 -12.05 -22.72
N PRO A 43 -11.47 -12.97 -23.68
CA PRO A 43 -11.98 -14.34 -23.55
C PRO A 43 -11.29 -15.15 -22.46
N TYR A 44 -10.16 -14.67 -21.92
CA TYR A 44 -9.40 -15.33 -20.86
C TYR A 44 -9.55 -14.62 -19.50
N CYS A 45 -10.57 -13.80 -19.32
CA CYS A 45 -10.82 -12.99 -18.12
C CYS A 45 -10.62 -13.76 -16.82
N ASP A 46 -11.12 -14.98 -16.73
CA ASP A 46 -11.08 -15.81 -15.52
C ASP A 46 -9.67 -16.27 -15.12
N VAL A 47 -8.73 -16.23 -16.04
CA VAL A 47 -7.35 -16.72 -15.83
C VAL A 47 -6.28 -15.68 -16.11
N THR A 48 -6.65 -14.49 -16.56
CA THR A 48 -5.70 -13.41 -16.85
C THR A 48 -5.15 -12.82 -15.56
N PRO A 49 -3.82 -12.92 -15.32
CA PRO A 49 -3.22 -12.28 -14.16
C PRO A 49 -3.20 -10.77 -14.35
N LEU A 50 -3.87 -10.04 -13.47
CA LEU A 50 -3.84 -8.58 -13.43
C LEU A 50 -2.79 -8.10 -12.42
N PRO A 51 -2.00 -7.05 -12.73
CA PRO A 51 -1.08 -6.46 -11.77
C PRO A 51 -1.86 -5.83 -10.63
N SER A 52 -1.47 -6.15 -9.40
CA SER A 52 -2.13 -5.61 -8.20
C SER A 52 -1.74 -4.16 -7.90
N PHE A 53 -0.61 -3.69 -8.44
CA PHE A 53 -0.04 -2.40 -8.08
C PHE A 53 -0.10 -2.17 -6.55
N SER A 54 -0.52 -0.99 -6.10
CA SER A 54 -0.55 -0.63 -4.68
C SER A 54 -1.60 -1.36 -3.85
N VAL A 55 -2.53 -2.12 -4.46
CA VAL A 55 -3.39 -3.04 -3.70
C VAL A 55 -2.55 -4.08 -2.94
N ALA A 56 -1.32 -4.35 -3.40
CA ALA A 56 -0.36 -5.19 -2.66
C ALA A 56 -0.05 -4.65 -1.26
N LYS A 57 -0.10 -3.35 -1.02
CA LYS A 57 0.09 -2.75 0.31
C LYS A 57 -0.95 -3.27 1.29
N SER A 58 -2.21 -3.34 0.88
CA SER A 58 -3.31 -3.86 1.69
C SER A 58 -3.32 -5.40 1.75
N VAL A 59 -3.20 -6.07 0.60
CA VAL A 59 -3.33 -7.53 0.53
C VAL A 59 -2.10 -8.22 1.11
N VAL A 60 -0.88 -7.82 0.75
CA VAL A 60 0.35 -8.46 1.23
C VAL A 60 0.79 -7.83 2.55
N GLY A 61 0.93 -6.51 2.61
CA GLY A 61 1.35 -5.80 3.83
C GLY A 61 0.32 -5.93 4.94
N GLY A 62 -0.94 -5.58 4.68
CA GLY A 62 -2.01 -5.62 5.67
C GLY A 62 -2.30 -7.03 6.19
N ILE A 63 -2.53 -8.00 5.31
CA ILE A 63 -2.78 -9.40 5.73
C ILE A 63 -1.53 -10.00 6.39
N GLY A 64 -0.33 -9.64 5.91
CA GLY A 64 0.94 -10.04 6.50
C GLY A 64 1.06 -9.57 7.95
N LEU A 65 0.81 -8.29 8.21
CA LEU A 65 0.84 -7.73 9.56
C LEU A 65 -0.25 -8.33 10.47
N MET A 66 -1.46 -8.53 9.96
CA MET A 66 -2.51 -9.25 10.70
C MET A 66 -2.08 -10.69 11.07
N ARG A 67 -1.39 -11.35 10.18
CA ARG A 67 -0.85 -12.70 10.42
C ARG A 67 0.24 -12.69 11.48
N LEU A 68 1.18 -11.72 11.43
CA LEU A 68 2.21 -11.54 12.44
C LEU A 68 1.60 -11.26 13.81
N GLU A 69 0.65 -10.32 13.89
CA GLU A 69 -0.03 -9.98 15.14
C GLU A 69 -0.74 -11.18 15.77
N ARG A 70 -1.31 -12.06 14.94
CA ARG A 70 -1.95 -13.30 15.43
C ARG A 70 -0.93 -14.29 15.98
N LEU A 71 0.25 -14.40 15.37
CA LEU A 71 1.31 -15.34 15.80
C LEU A 71 2.15 -14.79 16.95
N TYR A 72 2.35 -13.48 16.94
CA TYR A 72 3.19 -12.73 17.86
C TYR A 72 2.42 -11.48 18.32
N PRO A 73 1.56 -11.62 19.36
CA PRO A 73 0.77 -10.48 19.85
C PRO A 73 1.65 -9.30 20.25
N GLY A 74 1.33 -8.12 19.73
CA GLY A 74 2.13 -6.90 19.90
C GLY A 74 2.97 -6.53 18.66
N ALA A 75 3.01 -7.37 17.62
CA ALA A 75 3.77 -7.09 16.40
C ALA A 75 3.37 -5.76 15.73
N ARG A 76 2.09 -5.37 15.78
CA ARG A 76 1.63 -4.07 15.25
C ARG A 76 2.30 -2.87 15.92
N GLN A 77 2.71 -3.01 17.17
CA GLN A 77 3.33 -1.96 17.97
C GLN A 77 4.86 -2.03 17.93
N ALA A 78 5.44 -2.99 17.21
CA ALA A 78 6.88 -3.06 17.00
C ALA A 78 7.37 -1.81 16.24
N ILE A 79 8.55 -1.32 16.59
CA ILE A 79 9.13 -0.10 16.03
C ILE A 79 9.98 -0.42 14.79
N ILE A 80 9.82 0.34 13.72
CA ILE A 80 10.53 0.11 12.45
C ILE A 80 12.05 0.12 12.65
N ALA A 81 12.60 1.10 13.37
CA ALA A 81 14.05 1.23 13.55
C ALA A 81 14.69 0.05 14.31
N ASP A 82 13.93 -0.69 15.11
CA ASP A 82 14.44 -1.87 15.83
C ASP A 82 14.75 -3.04 14.88
N TYR A 83 14.11 -3.06 13.71
CA TYR A 83 14.24 -4.14 12.71
C TYR A 83 14.87 -3.68 11.40
N VAL A 84 15.00 -2.37 11.20
CA VAL A 84 15.69 -1.77 10.05
C VAL A 84 16.76 -0.81 10.58
N PRO A 85 17.93 -1.33 11.00
CA PRO A 85 18.96 -0.54 11.67
C PRO A 85 19.57 0.56 10.79
N GLN A 86 19.35 0.52 9.48
CA GLN A 86 19.74 1.58 8.56
C GLN A 86 18.92 2.85 8.74
N CYS A 87 17.69 2.73 9.27
CA CYS A 87 16.82 3.86 9.51
C CYS A 87 17.20 4.59 10.80
N ALA A 88 17.45 5.90 10.69
CA ALA A 88 17.81 6.71 11.84
C ALA A 88 16.69 6.75 12.88
N ALA A 89 17.03 6.57 14.15
CA ALA A 89 16.07 6.61 15.25
C ALA A 89 15.27 7.93 15.32
N ALA A 90 15.87 9.04 14.88
CA ALA A 90 15.20 10.36 14.85
C ALA A 90 13.99 10.41 13.91
N LEU A 91 13.94 9.54 12.88
CA LEU A 91 12.84 9.49 11.91
C LEU A 91 11.95 8.25 12.10
N TRP A 92 12.49 7.16 12.64
CA TRP A 92 11.83 5.86 12.65
C TRP A 92 11.79 5.17 14.01
N GLY A 93 12.40 5.78 15.05
CA GLY A 93 12.50 5.22 16.39
C GLY A 93 11.21 5.29 17.21
N ASP A 94 10.16 5.92 16.67
CA ASP A 94 8.82 6.04 17.27
C ASP A 94 7.71 5.63 16.31
N VAL A 95 8.06 5.12 15.12
CA VAL A 95 7.09 4.70 14.11
C VAL A 95 6.82 3.20 14.25
N THR A 96 5.57 2.85 14.54
CA THR A 96 5.15 1.46 14.64
C THR A 96 4.89 0.83 13.27
N PHE A 97 4.84 -0.51 13.23
CA PHE A 97 4.45 -1.25 12.02
C PHE A 97 3.06 -0.86 11.54
N GLU A 98 2.11 -0.65 12.47
CA GLU A 98 0.75 -0.21 12.13
C GLU A 98 0.75 1.17 11.49
N GLN A 99 1.49 2.12 12.04
CA GLN A 99 1.59 3.48 11.49
C GLN A 99 2.29 3.50 10.12
N ALA A 100 3.26 2.63 9.89
CA ALA A 100 3.89 2.48 8.57
C ALA A 100 2.93 1.83 7.55
N LEU A 101 2.12 0.85 7.96
CA LEU A 101 1.07 0.28 7.11
C LEU A 101 0.02 1.33 6.74
N ASP A 102 -0.38 2.14 7.70
CA ASP A 102 -1.38 3.19 7.54
C ASP A 102 -0.82 4.42 6.79
N MET A 103 0.47 4.42 6.42
CA MET A 103 1.15 5.56 5.80
C MET A 103 0.95 6.84 6.62
N ALA A 104 1.07 6.71 7.93
CA ALA A 104 0.92 7.77 8.91
C ALA A 104 2.18 7.91 9.77
N THR A 105 3.34 7.85 9.13
CA THR A 105 4.66 7.87 9.79
C THR A 105 5.04 9.25 10.32
N GLY A 106 4.39 10.30 9.83
CA GLY A 106 4.77 11.69 10.10
C GLY A 106 5.99 12.17 9.32
N ASN A 107 6.59 11.32 8.48
CA ASN A 107 7.71 11.65 7.62
C ASN A 107 7.18 11.98 6.22
N TYR A 108 7.27 13.23 5.77
CA TYR A 108 6.82 13.67 4.45
C TYR A 108 7.42 15.02 4.07
N VAL A 109 7.38 15.38 2.79
CA VAL A 109 7.70 16.72 2.29
C VAL A 109 6.44 17.54 2.12
N SER A 110 5.38 16.92 1.58
CA SER A 110 4.08 17.55 1.36
C SER A 110 2.95 16.61 1.78
N ASP A 111 1.93 17.16 2.40
CA ASP A 111 0.70 16.44 2.76
C ASP A 111 -0.42 16.59 1.69
N VAL A 112 -0.09 17.18 0.56
CA VAL A 112 -0.97 17.21 -0.60
C VAL A 112 -1.01 15.83 -1.22
N TYR A 113 -2.23 15.32 -1.48
CA TYR A 113 -2.45 13.99 -2.02
C TYR A 113 -1.54 13.70 -3.24
N ASP A 114 -0.86 12.56 -3.19
CA ASP A 114 0.00 12.02 -4.24
C ASP A 114 1.22 12.89 -4.63
N LEU A 115 1.43 14.05 -4.01
CA LEU A 115 2.51 14.96 -4.43
C LEU A 115 3.89 14.37 -4.13
N ASP A 116 4.10 13.80 -2.97
CA ASP A 116 5.37 13.18 -2.58
C ASP A 116 5.64 11.91 -3.41
N GLU A 117 4.63 11.05 -3.58
CA GLU A 117 4.76 9.81 -4.37
C GLU A 117 5.06 10.07 -5.84
N SER A 118 4.40 11.08 -6.44
CA SER A 118 4.59 11.48 -7.84
C SER A 118 5.80 12.37 -8.07
N SER A 119 6.51 12.77 -7.00
CA SER A 119 7.72 13.59 -7.08
C SER A 119 8.93 12.80 -7.56
N PRO A 120 10.03 13.48 -7.97
CA PRO A 120 11.29 12.80 -8.22
C PRO A 120 11.76 11.92 -7.06
N LEU A 121 11.49 12.32 -5.80
CA LEU A 121 11.84 11.57 -4.60
C LEU A 121 11.10 10.22 -4.50
N GLY A 122 9.81 10.19 -4.87
CA GLY A 122 9.04 8.93 -4.96
C GLY A 122 9.58 8.02 -6.06
N TRP A 123 9.96 8.59 -7.20
CA TRP A 123 10.55 7.84 -8.31
C TRP A 123 11.94 7.27 -7.98
N ASP A 124 12.73 7.90 -7.12
CA ASP A 124 14.05 7.40 -6.72
C ASP A 124 13.95 5.99 -6.09
N LEU A 125 12.93 5.73 -5.26
CA LEU A 125 12.69 4.40 -4.72
C LEU A 125 12.38 3.37 -5.82
N LEU A 126 11.54 3.73 -6.79
CA LEU A 126 11.09 2.82 -7.84
C LEU A 126 12.21 2.48 -8.81
N THR A 127 13.11 3.44 -9.09
CA THR A 127 14.21 3.30 -10.05
C THR A 127 15.51 2.77 -9.43
N ALA A 128 15.64 2.75 -8.10
CA ALA A 128 16.79 2.17 -7.43
C ALA A 128 16.95 0.69 -7.80
N GLU A 129 18.19 0.27 -8.11
CA GLU A 129 18.45 -1.07 -8.63
C GLU A 129 18.60 -2.13 -7.55
N THR A 130 19.08 -1.75 -6.36
CA THR A 130 19.38 -2.69 -5.28
C THR A 130 18.48 -2.50 -4.07
N HIS A 131 18.28 -3.60 -3.33
CA HIS A 131 17.56 -3.55 -2.06
C HIS A 131 18.19 -2.56 -1.07
N ALA A 132 19.52 -2.54 -0.97
CA ALA A 132 20.22 -1.64 -0.06
C ALA A 132 19.95 -0.16 -0.39
N GLN A 133 19.99 0.21 -1.67
CA GLN A 133 19.64 1.57 -2.11
C GLN A 133 18.18 1.90 -1.79
N LYS A 134 17.25 0.97 -2.00
CA LYS A 134 15.83 1.18 -1.68
C LYS A 134 15.62 1.42 -0.19
N VAL A 135 16.29 0.64 0.67
CA VAL A 135 16.22 0.83 2.13
C VAL A 135 16.79 2.19 2.52
N GLU A 136 17.96 2.57 1.99
CA GLU A 136 18.58 3.87 2.27
C GLU A 136 17.67 5.04 1.88
N ILE A 137 17.13 5.01 0.65
CA ILE A 137 16.18 6.02 0.17
C ILE A 137 14.96 6.07 1.10
N ALA A 138 14.32 4.93 1.34
CA ALA A 138 13.11 4.88 2.15
C ALA A 138 13.33 5.39 3.58
N CYS A 139 14.51 5.14 4.17
CA CYS A 139 14.85 5.63 5.50
C CYS A 139 15.07 7.15 5.57
N THR A 140 15.44 7.81 4.47
CA THR A 140 16.02 9.16 4.52
C THR A 140 15.30 10.22 3.68
N VAL A 141 14.51 9.80 2.71
CA VAL A 141 13.96 10.70 1.67
C VAL A 141 12.93 11.69 2.22
N HIS A 142 12.20 11.32 3.25
CA HIS A 142 11.15 12.14 3.85
C HIS A 142 11.55 12.63 5.25
N PRO A 143 11.60 13.97 5.48
CA PRO A 143 11.87 14.53 6.80
C PRO A 143 10.66 14.37 7.74
N ARG A 144 10.90 14.38 9.06
CA ARG A 144 9.84 14.44 10.07
C ARG A 144 9.13 15.79 10.03
N GLN A 145 7.79 15.76 9.84
CA GLN A 145 6.93 16.95 9.83
C GLN A 145 5.82 16.88 10.88
N ALA A 146 5.42 15.67 11.30
CA ALA A 146 4.33 15.47 12.25
C ALA A 146 4.61 14.28 13.18
N GLU A 147 3.86 14.18 14.26
CA GLU A 147 3.86 13.00 15.13
C GLU A 147 3.30 11.79 14.37
N PRO A 148 3.89 10.58 14.52
CA PRO A 148 3.37 9.36 13.93
C PRO A 148 1.92 9.08 14.34
N GLY A 149 1.12 8.62 13.38
CA GLY A 149 -0.31 8.34 13.59
C GLY A 149 -1.23 9.56 13.45
N THR A 150 -0.72 10.77 13.21
CA THR A 150 -1.55 11.98 13.17
C THR A 150 -1.90 12.48 11.78
N ARG A 151 -1.09 12.11 10.78
CA ARG A 151 -1.27 12.58 9.40
C ARG A 151 -1.05 11.44 8.42
N TRP A 152 -2.05 11.16 7.60
CA TRP A 152 -1.93 10.25 6.48
C TRP A 152 -1.31 10.95 5.27
N VAL A 153 -0.24 10.37 4.74
CA VAL A 153 0.37 10.82 3.47
C VAL A 153 0.77 9.58 2.67
N TYR A 154 0.32 9.51 1.43
CA TYR A 154 0.54 8.32 0.61
C TYR A 154 2.01 8.17 0.21
N HIS A 155 2.64 7.08 0.70
CA HIS A 155 4.05 6.76 0.41
C HIS A 155 4.27 5.26 0.18
N THR A 156 4.95 4.91 -0.91
CA THR A 156 5.45 3.54 -1.12
C THR A 156 6.65 3.24 -0.21
N THR A 157 7.44 4.24 0.16
CA THR A 157 8.57 4.10 1.10
C THR A 157 8.17 3.49 2.44
N ASP A 158 7.06 3.95 3.02
CA ASP A 158 6.58 3.53 4.33
C ASP A 158 6.24 2.03 4.34
N THR A 159 5.48 1.60 3.35
CA THR A 159 5.10 0.18 3.22
C THR A 159 6.24 -0.71 2.74
N TYR A 160 7.23 -0.16 2.03
CA TYR A 160 8.46 -0.88 1.70
C TYR A 160 9.27 -1.19 2.97
N LEU A 161 9.49 -0.19 3.84
CA LEU A 161 10.18 -0.40 5.12
C LEU A 161 9.40 -1.32 6.05
N LEU A 162 8.07 -1.22 6.08
CA LEU A 162 7.25 -2.18 6.80
C LEU A 162 7.54 -3.61 6.33
N GLY A 163 7.59 -3.85 5.02
CA GLY A 163 7.91 -5.18 4.48
C GLY A 163 9.27 -5.70 4.92
N VAL A 164 10.30 -4.82 4.92
CA VAL A 164 11.65 -5.15 5.42
C VAL A 164 11.62 -5.48 6.91
N ALA A 165 10.96 -4.64 7.71
CA ALA A 165 10.87 -4.81 9.16
C ALA A 165 10.09 -6.09 9.53
N MET A 166 8.97 -6.37 8.85
CA MET A 166 8.19 -7.60 9.07
C MET A 166 8.97 -8.87 8.75
N GLN A 167 9.88 -8.83 7.77
CA GLN A 167 10.75 -9.96 7.45
C GLN A 167 11.81 -10.19 8.52
N ALA A 168 12.26 -9.12 9.19
CA ALA A 168 13.28 -9.18 10.22
C ALA A 168 12.72 -9.50 11.63
N TYR A 169 11.42 -9.19 11.84
CA TYR A 169 10.68 -9.48 13.06
C TYR A 169 10.52 -10.99 13.28
#